data_0ae20b8d771fc76e3c9f8a7e28ab3112
#
_entry.id   0ae20b8d771fc76e3c9f8a7e28ab3112
#
_cell.length_a   1.000
_cell.length_b   1.000
_cell.length_c   1.000
_cell.angle_alpha   90.00
_cell.angle_beta   90.00
_cell.angle_gamma   90.00
#
_symmetry.space_group_name_H-M   'P 1'
#
loop_
_entity.id
_entity.type
_entity.pdbx_description
1 polymer ?
#
loop_
_entity_poly.entity_id
_entity_poly.type
_entity_poly.pdbx_seq_one_letter_code
_entity_poly.pdbx_strand_id
1 'polypeptide(L)'
;MDIISLVRSKADIIKHNWLVVTNILERMCIVIKKHLLTIILGTGLLIISILSLFVGVMDIDLSTLLSSGNEMELNIFLLARIPRLLAILCTGVGMSVAGLIMQQLCMNKFVSPSTGATIQSAQFGILLSLVFFPAIGLWGRVMLAFTMSILGTWIFVWFIQKIQFKSAVLVPLIGIMFGNVLGGITSFIAYKFEVTQQLSTYFVGSFALIIKGNYELVWLVVPLVIIAFIFANYFNIVGIGKDFSKNLGVNYKLVLFLGLTIASMITASVVTIVGQISYIGLIVPNIVAMFKGDKIKGTLVDTALLGALFVLICDVIARSVIMPYELPIELIVGIIGSVMFISMLIYKLNRGKKGIRLGKVKEGSCCGS
;
A
#
# COMPACT_ATOMS: atom_id res chain seq x y z
N MET A 1 -6.23 67.85 23.11
CA MET A 1 -6.06 66.55 22.43
C MET A 1 -6.66 65.49 23.34
N ASP A 2 -7.86 65.03 22.95
CA ASP A 2 -8.83 64.40 23.86
C ASP A 2 -8.40 62.97 24.31
N ILE A 3 -8.43 62.79 25.63
CA ILE A 3 -8.20 61.47 26.28
C ILE A 3 -9.09 60.38 25.63
N ILE A 4 -10.25 60.74 25.16
CA ILE A 4 -11.21 59.86 24.48
C ILE A 4 -10.67 59.32 23.13
N SER A 5 -9.94 60.13 22.35
CA SER A 5 -9.32 59.71 21.09
C SER A 5 -8.16 58.72 21.32
N LEU A 6 -7.40 58.88 22.41
CA LEU A 6 -6.31 58.02 22.77
C LEU A 6 -6.79 56.63 23.28
N VAL A 7 -7.88 56.62 24.05
CA VAL A 7 -8.53 55.36 24.49
C VAL A 7 -9.15 54.60 23.32
N ARG A 8 -9.76 55.30 22.35
CA ARG A 8 -10.34 54.71 21.15
C ARG A 8 -9.26 54.07 20.25
N SER A 9 -8.12 54.79 20.05
CA SER A 9 -6.98 54.28 19.30
C SER A 9 -6.36 53.01 19.93
N LYS A 10 -6.24 52.98 21.26
CA LYS A 10 -5.76 51.77 21.95
C LYS A 10 -6.73 50.59 21.87
N ALA A 11 -8.05 50.88 21.94
CA ALA A 11 -9.07 49.84 21.79
C ALA A 11 -9.10 49.22 20.37
N ASP A 12 -8.86 50.06 19.34
CA ASP A 12 -8.79 49.57 17.95
C ASP A 12 -7.50 48.73 17.71
N ILE A 13 -6.37 49.10 18.31
CA ILE A 13 -5.14 48.29 18.25
C ILE A 13 -5.32 46.94 18.95
N ILE A 14 -5.96 46.92 20.11
CA ILE A 14 -6.24 45.69 20.83
C ILE A 14 -7.19 44.78 20.00
N LYS A 15 -8.22 45.37 19.43
CA LYS A 15 -9.18 44.63 18.58
C LYS A 15 -8.52 44.11 17.33
N HIS A 16 -7.62 44.85 16.71
CA HIS A 16 -6.82 44.39 15.56
C HIS A 16 -5.89 43.23 15.92
N ASN A 17 -5.18 43.32 17.03
CA ASN A 17 -4.31 42.27 17.52
C ASN A 17 -5.07 41.00 17.88
N TRP A 18 -6.26 41.08 18.48
CA TRP A 18 -7.14 39.96 18.75
C TRP A 18 -7.63 39.28 17.47
N LEU A 19 -7.95 40.06 16.43
CA LEU A 19 -8.38 39.53 15.12
C LEU A 19 -7.24 38.78 14.40
N VAL A 20 -6.01 39.26 14.54
CA VAL A 20 -4.83 38.58 14.01
C VAL A 20 -4.56 37.26 14.75
N VAL A 21 -4.66 37.27 16.09
CA VAL A 21 -4.47 36.06 16.92
C VAL A 21 -5.55 35.00 16.61
N THR A 22 -6.81 35.41 16.51
CA THR A 22 -7.92 34.48 16.16
C THR A 22 -7.74 33.90 14.77
N ASN A 23 -7.33 34.68 13.77
CA ASN A 23 -7.05 34.19 12.43
C ASN A 23 -5.85 33.21 12.39
N ILE A 24 -4.82 33.45 13.19
CA ILE A 24 -3.67 32.53 13.31
C ILE A 24 -4.12 31.21 13.97
N LEU A 25 -4.91 31.29 15.05
CA LEU A 25 -5.43 30.11 15.74
C LEU A 25 -6.37 29.29 14.84
N GLU A 26 -7.25 29.93 14.08
CA GLU A 26 -8.11 29.26 13.10
C GLU A 26 -7.28 28.57 12.00
N ARG A 27 -6.28 29.25 11.45
CA ARG A 27 -5.37 28.64 10.45
C ARG A 27 -4.59 27.47 11.05
N MET A 28 -4.08 27.59 12.26
CA MET A 28 -3.41 26.49 12.98
C MET A 28 -4.38 25.31 13.20
N CYS A 29 -5.61 25.59 13.63
CA CYS A 29 -6.62 24.55 13.86
C CYS A 29 -7.02 23.82 12.55
N ILE A 30 -7.09 24.55 11.43
CA ILE A 30 -7.36 23.99 10.10
C ILE A 30 -6.16 23.11 9.64
N VAL A 31 -4.93 23.58 9.85
CA VAL A 31 -3.70 22.82 9.51
C VAL A 31 -3.60 21.57 10.37
N ILE A 32 -3.83 21.67 11.68
CA ILE A 32 -3.83 20.53 12.60
C ILE A 32 -4.91 19.50 12.20
N LYS A 33 -6.15 19.92 11.92
CA LYS A 33 -7.20 19.03 11.44
C LYS A 33 -6.83 18.32 10.14
N LYS A 34 -6.17 19.01 9.22
CA LYS A 34 -5.74 18.46 7.94
C LYS A 34 -4.64 17.40 8.10
N HIS A 35 -3.73 17.59 9.06
CA HIS A 35 -2.60 16.69 9.31
C HIS A 35 -2.80 15.74 10.50
N LEU A 36 -3.93 15.84 11.20
CA LEU A 36 -4.21 15.03 12.38
C LEU A 36 -4.12 13.53 12.10
N LEU A 37 -4.69 13.06 10.98
CA LEU A 37 -4.62 11.66 10.59
C LEU A 37 -3.16 11.22 10.36
N THR A 38 -2.37 12.02 9.65
CA THR A 38 -0.95 11.75 9.38
C THR A 38 -0.13 11.66 10.66
N ILE A 39 -0.39 12.56 11.63
CA ILE A 39 0.29 12.57 12.93
C ILE A 39 -0.09 11.33 13.73
N ILE A 40 -1.39 10.98 13.82
CA ILE A 40 -1.86 9.80 14.54
C ILE A 40 -1.25 8.52 13.93
N LEU A 41 -1.26 8.40 12.62
CA LEU A 41 -0.67 7.24 11.93
C LEU A 41 0.84 7.16 12.15
N GLY A 42 1.55 8.30 12.07
CA GLY A 42 2.99 8.36 12.28
C GLY A 42 3.41 8.02 13.72
N THR A 43 2.71 8.58 14.72
CA THR A 43 2.98 8.27 16.14
C THR A 43 2.62 6.82 16.47
N GLY A 44 1.49 6.33 15.96
CA GLY A 44 1.10 4.91 16.12
C GLY A 44 2.11 3.96 15.49
N LEU A 45 2.60 4.28 14.29
CA LEU A 45 3.64 3.50 13.62
C LEU A 45 4.94 3.44 14.44
N LEU A 46 5.40 4.57 14.99
CA LEU A 46 6.60 4.61 15.83
C LEU A 46 6.44 3.76 17.09
N ILE A 47 5.32 3.92 17.81
CA ILE A 47 5.07 3.17 19.04
C ILE A 47 5.04 1.65 18.76
N ILE A 48 4.27 1.23 17.75
CA ILE A 48 4.15 -0.21 17.43
C ILE A 48 5.45 -0.75 16.84
N SER A 49 6.24 0.05 16.10
CA SER A 49 7.57 -0.37 15.62
C SER A 49 8.51 -0.68 16.79
N ILE A 50 8.53 0.17 17.81
CA ILE A 50 9.33 -0.06 19.01
C ILE A 50 8.85 -1.34 19.73
N LEU A 51 7.54 -1.48 19.95
CA LEU A 51 6.97 -2.68 20.59
C LEU A 51 7.29 -3.95 19.78
N SER A 52 7.20 -3.90 18.46
CA SER A 52 7.47 -5.04 17.57
C SER A 52 8.91 -5.55 17.66
N LEU A 53 9.88 -4.70 18.02
CA LEU A 53 11.28 -5.12 18.21
C LEU A 53 11.44 -6.02 19.45
N PHE A 54 10.58 -5.87 20.46
CA PHE A 54 10.64 -6.68 21.69
C PHE A 54 9.78 -7.94 21.62
N VAL A 55 8.76 -7.98 20.76
CA VAL A 55 7.90 -9.18 20.59
C VAL A 55 8.62 -10.22 19.74
N GLY A 56 8.80 -11.43 20.24
CA GLY A 56 9.42 -12.56 19.52
C GLY A 56 9.57 -13.79 20.42
N VAL A 57 9.99 -14.92 19.82
CA VAL A 57 10.14 -16.21 20.52
C VAL A 57 11.23 -16.16 21.61
N MET A 58 12.25 -15.33 21.44
CA MET A 58 13.27 -15.08 22.45
C MET A 58 12.96 -13.75 23.17
N ASP A 59 12.80 -13.82 24.48
CA ASP A 59 12.67 -12.63 25.31
C ASP A 59 14.01 -11.91 25.35
N ILE A 60 14.04 -10.70 24.79
CA ILE A 60 15.21 -9.81 24.86
C ILE A 60 14.88 -8.76 25.93
N ASP A 61 15.65 -8.79 27.01
CA ASP A 61 15.50 -7.81 28.09
C ASP A 61 16.30 -6.53 27.76
N LEU A 62 15.67 -5.37 27.88
CA LEU A 62 16.29 -4.07 27.58
C LEU A 62 17.53 -3.83 28.44
N SER A 63 17.56 -4.42 29.66
CA SER A 63 18.67 -4.34 30.58
C SER A 63 19.91 -5.11 30.11
N THR A 64 19.73 -6.23 29.39
CA THR A 64 20.80 -7.07 28.86
C THR A 64 21.38 -6.49 27.56
N LEU A 65 20.56 -5.83 26.74
CA LEU A 65 21.02 -5.10 25.54
C LEU A 65 21.91 -3.91 25.87
N LEU A 66 21.69 -3.24 27.03
CA LEU A 66 22.47 -2.09 27.48
C LEU A 66 23.73 -2.48 28.28
N SER A 67 23.74 -3.67 28.88
CA SER A 67 24.92 -4.22 29.54
C SER A 67 25.79 -4.96 28.52
N SER A 68 27.01 -4.47 28.30
CA SER A 68 28.00 -4.88 27.27
C SER A 68 28.41 -6.38 27.23
N GLY A 69 27.52 -7.31 27.57
CA GLY A 69 27.87 -8.71 27.81
C GLY A 69 27.34 -9.78 26.86
N ASN A 70 26.27 -9.52 26.10
CA ASN A 70 25.61 -10.55 25.28
C ASN A 70 25.72 -10.29 23.78
N GLU A 71 26.87 -10.61 23.19
CA GLU A 71 27.09 -10.53 21.73
C GLU A 71 26.02 -11.33 20.93
N MET A 72 25.47 -12.39 21.53
CA MET A 72 24.46 -13.23 20.89
C MET A 72 23.13 -12.48 20.73
N GLU A 73 22.65 -11.77 21.74
CA GLU A 73 21.39 -11.00 21.70
C GLU A 73 21.51 -9.81 20.74
N LEU A 74 22.66 -9.12 20.76
CA LEU A 74 22.93 -8.03 19.84
C LEU A 74 22.95 -8.50 18.38
N ASN A 75 23.55 -9.67 18.13
CA ASN A 75 23.57 -10.27 16.80
C ASN A 75 22.16 -10.65 16.32
N ILE A 76 21.32 -11.25 17.17
CA ILE A 76 19.93 -11.58 16.83
C ILE A 76 19.15 -10.29 16.50
N PHE A 77 19.33 -9.24 17.29
CA PHE A 77 18.67 -7.95 17.09
C PHE A 77 19.07 -7.33 15.74
N LEU A 78 20.36 -7.30 15.43
CA LEU A 78 20.88 -6.67 14.20
C LEU A 78 20.68 -7.54 12.94
N LEU A 79 20.73 -8.86 13.07
CA LEU A 79 20.68 -9.77 11.93
C LEU A 79 19.27 -10.24 11.57
N ALA A 80 18.34 -10.22 12.52
CA ALA A 80 16.98 -10.71 12.30
C ALA A 80 15.90 -9.66 12.59
N ARG A 81 15.88 -9.00 13.77
CA ARG A 81 14.76 -8.14 14.17
C ARG A 81 14.70 -6.83 13.41
N ILE A 82 15.81 -6.14 13.23
CA ILE A 82 15.87 -4.91 12.44
C ILE A 82 15.55 -5.17 10.96
N PRO A 83 16.19 -6.14 10.27
CA PRO A 83 15.85 -6.47 8.89
C PRO A 83 14.38 -6.81 8.70
N ARG A 84 13.80 -7.59 9.62
CA ARG A 84 12.37 -7.93 9.60
C ARG A 84 11.49 -6.68 9.70
N LEU A 85 11.72 -5.79 10.68
CA LEU A 85 10.97 -4.54 10.83
C LEU A 85 11.04 -3.69 9.56
N LEU A 86 12.24 -3.51 9.00
CA LEU A 86 12.44 -2.74 7.77
C LEU A 86 11.70 -3.37 6.58
N ALA A 87 11.74 -4.70 6.45
CA ALA A 87 11.00 -5.41 5.41
C ALA A 87 9.49 -5.24 5.57
N ILE A 88 8.96 -5.29 6.80
CA ILE A 88 7.54 -5.06 7.09
C ILE A 88 7.12 -3.64 6.69
N LEU A 89 7.91 -2.63 7.08
CA LEU A 89 7.63 -1.23 6.76
C LEU A 89 7.66 -1.00 5.24
N CYS A 90 8.70 -1.46 4.55
CA CYS A 90 8.80 -1.35 3.08
C CYS A 90 7.66 -2.08 2.37
N THR A 91 7.28 -3.27 2.85
CA THR A 91 6.17 -4.06 2.29
C THR A 91 4.84 -3.32 2.44
N GLY A 92 4.54 -2.82 3.64
CA GLY A 92 3.30 -2.10 3.93
C GLY A 92 3.19 -0.80 3.13
N VAL A 93 4.26 0.00 3.11
CA VAL A 93 4.35 1.22 2.30
C VAL A 93 4.21 0.88 0.81
N GLY A 94 5.01 -0.05 0.31
CA GLY A 94 5.06 -0.38 -1.11
C GLY A 94 3.74 -0.90 -1.64
N MET A 95 3.18 -1.94 -1.01
CA MET A 95 1.94 -2.58 -1.47
C MET A 95 0.74 -1.63 -1.41
N SER A 96 0.66 -0.76 -0.39
CA SER A 96 -0.42 0.22 -0.28
C SER A 96 -0.30 1.33 -1.33
N VAL A 97 0.93 1.83 -1.59
CA VAL A 97 1.17 2.84 -2.63
C VAL A 97 0.96 2.26 -4.03
N ALA A 98 1.45 1.05 -4.31
CA ALA A 98 1.20 0.36 -5.58
C ALA A 98 -0.31 0.16 -5.81
N GLY A 99 -1.06 -0.21 -4.76
CA GLY A 99 -2.51 -0.30 -4.80
C GLY A 99 -3.19 1.02 -5.14
N LEU A 100 -2.78 2.11 -4.48
CA LEU A 100 -3.31 3.45 -4.75
C LEU A 100 -3.09 3.88 -6.22
N ILE A 101 -1.87 3.67 -6.75
CA ILE A 101 -1.54 3.96 -8.14
C ILE A 101 -2.44 3.15 -9.09
N MET A 102 -2.56 1.84 -8.86
CA MET A 102 -3.36 0.97 -9.72
C MET A 102 -4.84 1.33 -9.68
N GLN A 103 -5.41 1.61 -8.50
CA GLN A 103 -6.80 2.05 -8.37
C GLN A 103 -7.08 3.33 -9.14
N GLN A 104 -6.15 4.28 -9.10
CA GLN A 104 -6.28 5.55 -9.78
C GLN A 104 -6.17 5.40 -11.31
N LEU A 105 -5.14 4.69 -11.78
CA LEU A 105 -4.90 4.52 -13.22
C LEU A 105 -5.95 3.66 -13.90
N CYS A 106 -6.49 2.67 -13.19
CA CYS A 106 -7.58 1.82 -13.68
C CYS A 106 -8.97 2.44 -13.44
N MET A 107 -9.06 3.63 -12.82
CA MET A 107 -10.33 4.29 -12.44
C MET A 107 -11.29 3.34 -11.69
N ASN A 108 -10.73 2.43 -10.91
CA ASN A 108 -11.48 1.39 -10.21
C ASN A 108 -10.87 1.12 -8.84
N LYS A 109 -11.65 1.35 -7.79
CA LYS A 109 -11.23 1.19 -6.38
C LYS A 109 -11.07 -0.27 -5.93
N PHE A 110 -11.47 -1.22 -6.75
CA PHE A 110 -11.34 -2.65 -6.47
C PHE A 110 -10.12 -3.31 -7.12
N VAL A 111 -9.30 -2.53 -7.81
CA VAL A 111 -8.03 -3.00 -8.38
C VAL A 111 -6.95 -3.04 -7.30
N SER A 112 -6.15 -4.09 -7.33
CA SER A 112 -4.96 -4.25 -6.49
C SER A 112 -3.76 -4.68 -7.35
N PRO A 113 -2.54 -4.59 -6.85
CA PRO A 113 -1.36 -5.07 -7.57
C PRO A 113 -1.44 -6.55 -7.96
N SER A 114 -2.15 -7.36 -7.17
CA SER A 114 -2.38 -8.78 -7.47
C SER A 114 -3.29 -9.02 -8.69
N THR A 115 -4.11 -8.03 -9.09
CA THR A 115 -4.98 -8.16 -10.28
C THR A 115 -4.28 -7.83 -11.60
N GLY A 116 -3.03 -7.38 -11.57
CA GLY A 116 -2.24 -7.03 -12.76
C GLY A 116 -1.38 -8.16 -13.32
N ALA A 117 -1.62 -9.42 -12.94
CA ALA A 117 -0.83 -10.61 -13.31
C ALA A 117 0.66 -10.54 -12.88
N THR A 118 1.05 -9.56 -12.09
CA THR A 118 2.43 -9.35 -11.63
C THR A 118 2.91 -10.53 -10.78
N ILE A 119 2.04 -11.01 -9.87
CA ILE A 119 2.37 -12.14 -8.97
C ILE A 119 2.52 -13.44 -9.77
N GLN A 120 1.58 -13.74 -10.67
CA GLN A 120 1.63 -14.96 -11.50
C GLN A 120 2.86 -14.96 -12.43
N SER A 121 3.24 -13.77 -12.92
CA SER A 121 4.47 -13.61 -13.70
C SER A 121 5.74 -13.85 -12.86
N ALA A 122 5.75 -13.37 -11.60
CA ALA A 122 6.84 -13.67 -10.67
C ALA A 122 6.91 -15.19 -10.36
N GLN A 123 5.75 -15.84 -10.16
CA GLN A 123 5.66 -17.30 -9.97
C GLN A 123 6.24 -18.06 -11.17
N PHE A 124 5.90 -17.62 -12.36
CA PHE A 124 6.47 -18.20 -13.59
C PHE A 124 8.00 -18.01 -13.63
N GLY A 125 8.53 -16.87 -13.21
CA GLY A 125 9.96 -16.63 -13.11
C GLY A 125 10.68 -17.55 -12.11
N ILE A 126 10.10 -17.77 -10.91
CA ILE A 126 10.63 -18.74 -9.94
C ILE A 126 10.59 -20.16 -10.53
N LEU A 127 9.47 -20.55 -11.17
CA LEU A 127 9.37 -21.85 -11.83
C LEU A 127 10.50 -22.06 -12.84
N LEU A 128 10.73 -21.08 -13.73
CA LEU A 128 11.82 -21.16 -14.69
C LEU A 128 13.19 -21.36 -14.00
N SER A 129 13.41 -20.68 -12.86
CA SER A 129 14.64 -20.86 -12.10
C SER A 129 14.79 -22.26 -11.53
N LEU A 130 13.70 -22.85 -11.02
CA LEU A 130 13.73 -24.18 -10.41
C LEU A 130 13.95 -25.28 -11.45
N VAL A 131 13.36 -25.14 -12.65
CA VAL A 131 13.38 -26.15 -13.69
C VAL A 131 14.66 -26.06 -14.54
N PHE A 132 15.03 -24.85 -15.00
CA PHE A 132 16.12 -24.69 -15.97
C PHE A 132 17.47 -24.31 -15.33
N PHE A 133 17.43 -23.74 -14.13
CA PHE A 133 18.62 -23.27 -13.43
C PHE A 133 18.65 -23.70 -11.96
N PRO A 134 18.56 -25.01 -11.65
CA PRO A 134 18.44 -25.49 -10.26
C PRO A 134 19.61 -25.08 -9.37
N ALA A 135 20.80 -24.92 -9.94
CA ALA A 135 22.01 -24.50 -9.23
C ALA A 135 22.13 -22.99 -9.02
N ILE A 136 21.19 -22.18 -9.54
CA ILE A 136 21.23 -20.72 -9.37
C ILE A 136 20.97 -20.37 -7.90
N GLY A 137 21.80 -19.51 -7.33
CA GLY A 137 21.63 -19.06 -5.94
C GLY A 137 20.31 -18.27 -5.74
N LEU A 138 19.98 -17.98 -4.47
CA LEU A 138 18.75 -17.25 -4.10
C LEU A 138 18.61 -15.95 -4.87
N TRP A 139 19.67 -15.16 -4.98
CA TRP A 139 19.66 -13.88 -5.72
C TRP A 139 19.33 -14.05 -7.20
N GLY A 140 19.84 -15.08 -7.85
CA GLY A 140 19.52 -15.37 -9.24
C GLY A 140 18.03 -15.69 -9.45
N ARG A 141 17.45 -16.49 -8.54
CA ARG A 141 16.00 -16.80 -8.56
C ARG A 141 15.15 -15.56 -8.39
N VAL A 142 15.51 -14.73 -7.42
CA VAL A 142 14.83 -13.45 -7.16
C VAL A 142 14.90 -12.51 -8.37
N MET A 143 16.07 -12.37 -9.00
CA MET A 143 16.24 -11.55 -10.20
C MET A 143 15.42 -12.07 -11.38
N LEU A 144 15.35 -13.39 -11.54
CA LEU A 144 14.55 -13.99 -12.60
C LEU A 144 13.05 -13.82 -12.38
N ALA A 145 12.57 -13.95 -11.14
CA ALA A 145 11.20 -13.66 -10.77
C ALA A 145 10.85 -12.17 -10.98
N PHE A 146 11.75 -11.28 -10.60
CA PHE A 146 11.60 -9.84 -10.76
C PHE A 146 11.50 -9.44 -12.23
N THR A 147 12.42 -9.94 -13.08
CA THR A 147 12.41 -9.65 -14.52
C THR A 147 11.15 -10.20 -15.19
N MET A 148 10.74 -11.43 -14.88
CA MET A 148 9.52 -12.01 -15.43
C MET A 148 8.26 -11.28 -14.97
N SER A 149 8.23 -10.78 -13.73
CA SER A 149 7.14 -9.96 -13.22
C SER A 149 6.96 -8.68 -14.00
N ILE A 150 8.07 -7.98 -14.31
CA ILE A 150 8.05 -6.76 -15.12
C ILE A 150 7.62 -7.07 -16.55
N LEU A 151 8.19 -8.10 -17.17
CA LEU A 151 7.84 -8.50 -18.55
C LEU A 151 6.38 -8.88 -18.67
N GLY A 152 5.84 -9.69 -17.73
CA GLY A 152 4.44 -10.05 -17.72
C GLY A 152 3.52 -8.84 -17.55
N THR A 153 3.90 -7.89 -16.69
CA THR A 153 3.14 -6.63 -16.56
C THR A 153 3.21 -5.79 -17.84
N TRP A 154 4.34 -5.72 -18.52
CA TRP A 154 4.45 -4.99 -19.80
C TRP A 154 3.62 -5.62 -20.89
N ILE A 155 3.59 -6.95 -20.99
CA ILE A 155 2.70 -7.68 -21.92
C ILE A 155 1.23 -7.36 -21.60
N PHE A 156 0.86 -7.38 -20.32
CA PHE A 156 -0.48 -7.03 -19.87
C PHE A 156 -0.86 -5.59 -20.21
N VAL A 157 0.02 -4.62 -19.95
CA VAL A 157 -0.20 -3.21 -20.26
C VAL A 157 -0.31 -2.99 -21.78
N TRP A 158 0.56 -3.62 -22.56
CA TRP A 158 0.49 -3.58 -24.01
C TRP A 158 -0.84 -4.12 -24.54
N PHE A 159 -1.32 -5.23 -23.99
CA PHE A 159 -2.60 -5.83 -24.33
C PHE A 159 -3.76 -4.87 -24.02
N ILE A 160 -3.80 -4.29 -22.81
CA ILE A 160 -4.82 -3.30 -22.43
C ILE A 160 -4.81 -2.08 -23.36
N GLN A 161 -3.63 -1.58 -23.74
CA GLN A 161 -3.55 -0.41 -24.61
C GLN A 161 -4.05 -0.65 -26.03
N LYS A 162 -3.98 -1.89 -26.53
CA LYS A 162 -4.51 -2.27 -27.86
C LYS A 162 -6.02 -2.40 -27.88
N ILE A 163 -6.63 -2.82 -26.79
CA ILE A 163 -8.07 -3.03 -26.73
C ILE A 163 -8.74 -1.73 -26.28
N GLN A 164 -9.65 -1.21 -27.11
CA GLN A 164 -10.43 0.00 -26.78
C GLN A 164 -11.57 -0.34 -25.84
N PHE A 165 -11.30 -0.42 -24.54
CA PHE A 165 -12.34 -0.65 -23.54
C PHE A 165 -13.11 0.61 -23.22
N LYS A 166 -14.43 0.53 -23.24
CA LYS A 166 -15.34 1.60 -22.80
C LYS A 166 -15.61 1.56 -21.29
N SER A 167 -15.22 0.47 -20.60
CA SER A 167 -15.54 0.26 -19.18
C SER A 167 -14.28 0.02 -18.35
N ALA A 168 -14.11 0.80 -17.26
CA ALA A 168 -13.03 0.65 -16.28
C ALA A 168 -13.05 -0.70 -15.53
N VAL A 169 -14.20 -1.39 -15.51
CA VAL A 169 -14.35 -2.69 -14.83
C VAL A 169 -13.66 -3.82 -15.59
N LEU A 170 -13.51 -3.69 -16.92
CA LEU A 170 -12.91 -4.74 -17.74
C LEU A 170 -11.40 -4.88 -17.54
N VAL A 171 -10.70 -3.82 -17.15
CA VAL A 171 -9.24 -3.84 -16.96
C VAL A 171 -8.81 -4.84 -15.87
N PRO A 172 -9.38 -4.80 -14.64
CA PRO A 172 -9.05 -5.81 -13.62
C PRO A 172 -9.47 -7.23 -14.03
N LEU A 173 -10.61 -7.38 -14.69
CA LEU A 173 -11.09 -8.69 -15.13
C LEU A 173 -10.11 -9.35 -16.09
N ILE A 174 -9.61 -8.60 -17.08
CA ILE A 174 -8.59 -9.10 -18.02
C ILE A 174 -7.29 -9.42 -17.31
N GLY A 175 -6.88 -8.61 -16.32
CA GLY A 175 -5.70 -8.88 -15.51
C GLY A 175 -5.81 -10.20 -14.76
N ILE A 176 -6.95 -10.47 -14.14
CA ILE A 176 -7.23 -11.75 -13.47
C ILE A 176 -7.21 -12.91 -14.48
N MET A 177 -7.88 -12.76 -15.64
CA MET A 177 -7.90 -13.80 -16.67
C MET A 177 -6.50 -14.09 -17.21
N PHE A 178 -5.71 -13.05 -17.52
CA PHE A 178 -4.33 -13.21 -17.97
C PHE A 178 -3.46 -13.87 -16.89
N GLY A 179 -3.62 -13.45 -15.63
CA GLY A 179 -2.95 -14.08 -14.50
C GLY A 179 -3.31 -15.56 -14.33
N ASN A 180 -4.60 -15.92 -14.49
CA ASN A 180 -5.05 -17.31 -14.40
C ASN A 180 -4.49 -18.18 -15.52
N VAL A 181 -4.37 -17.65 -16.74
CA VAL A 181 -3.71 -18.37 -17.85
C VAL A 181 -2.24 -18.65 -17.51
N LEU A 182 -1.51 -17.63 -17.08
CA LEU A 182 -0.12 -17.77 -16.65
C LEU A 182 0.03 -18.75 -15.47
N GLY A 183 -0.84 -18.63 -14.48
CA GLY A 183 -0.90 -19.51 -13.32
C GLY A 183 -1.18 -20.97 -13.71
N GLY A 184 -2.08 -21.21 -14.65
CA GLY A 184 -2.37 -22.55 -15.19
C GLY A 184 -1.16 -23.17 -15.90
N ILE A 185 -0.47 -22.38 -16.75
CA ILE A 185 0.78 -22.82 -17.40
C ILE A 185 1.84 -23.14 -16.36
N THR A 186 2.01 -22.25 -15.37
CA THR A 186 2.97 -22.42 -14.27
C THR A 186 2.69 -23.70 -13.49
N SER A 187 1.44 -23.94 -13.11
CA SER A 187 1.03 -25.13 -12.35
C SER A 187 1.21 -26.42 -13.16
N PHE A 188 0.89 -26.40 -14.46
CA PHE A 188 1.11 -27.56 -15.33
C PHE A 188 2.59 -27.96 -15.44
N ILE A 189 3.47 -26.95 -15.65
CA ILE A 189 4.90 -27.20 -15.74
C ILE A 189 5.46 -27.64 -14.38
N ALA A 190 5.04 -26.99 -13.28
CA ALA A 190 5.46 -27.36 -11.92
C ALA A 190 5.08 -28.79 -11.56
N TYR A 191 3.88 -29.24 -11.96
CA TYR A 191 3.43 -30.61 -11.78
C TYR A 191 4.28 -31.60 -12.60
N LYS A 192 4.52 -31.29 -13.89
CA LYS A 192 5.34 -32.14 -14.77
C LYS A 192 6.76 -32.36 -14.28
N PHE A 193 7.37 -31.35 -13.64
CA PHE A 193 8.74 -31.41 -13.12
C PHE A 193 8.81 -31.69 -11.61
N GLU A 194 7.68 -32.01 -10.97
CA GLU A 194 7.57 -32.36 -9.55
C GLU A 194 8.07 -31.25 -8.59
N VAL A 195 8.06 -29.98 -9.02
CA VAL A 195 8.52 -28.82 -8.23
C VAL A 195 7.38 -28.02 -7.58
N THR A 196 6.14 -28.54 -7.60
CA THR A 196 4.95 -27.85 -7.07
C THR A 196 5.11 -27.43 -5.61
N GLN A 197 5.62 -28.32 -4.75
CA GLN A 197 5.84 -28.05 -3.33
C GLN A 197 6.89 -26.96 -3.12
N GLN A 198 7.98 -27.02 -3.85
CA GLN A 198 9.05 -26.01 -3.78
C GLN A 198 8.52 -24.66 -4.25
N LEU A 199 7.79 -24.61 -5.37
CA LEU A 199 7.21 -23.39 -5.89
C LEU A 199 6.24 -22.75 -4.89
N SER A 200 5.35 -23.54 -4.26
CA SER A 200 4.38 -23.01 -3.29
C SER A 200 5.06 -22.37 -2.09
N THR A 201 6.17 -22.95 -1.60
CA THR A 201 6.91 -22.44 -0.45
C THR A 201 7.45 -21.02 -0.67
N TYR A 202 7.85 -20.67 -1.90
CA TYR A 202 8.32 -19.32 -2.22
C TYR A 202 7.23 -18.26 -2.19
N PHE A 203 5.95 -18.66 -2.27
CA PHE A 203 4.83 -17.70 -2.37
C PHE A 203 3.97 -17.65 -1.12
N VAL A 204 4.26 -18.43 -0.10
CA VAL A 204 3.65 -18.24 1.23
C VAL A 204 4.17 -16.94 1.83
N GLY A 205 3.30 -15.96 1.99
CA GLY A 205 3.65 -14.67 2.58
C GLY A 205 4.09 -14.83 4.04
N SER A 206 5.39 -14.64 4.32
CA SER A 206 5.96 -14.78 5.65
C SER A 206 7.18 -13.88 5.85
N PHE A 207 7.30 -13.29 7.04
CA PHE A 207 8.50 -12.55 7.45
C PHE A 207 9.46 -13.40 8.29
N ALA A 208 9.15 -14.66 8.55
CA ALA A 208 9.96 -15.54 9.42
C ALA A 208 11.37 -15.80 8.86
N LEU A 209 11.53 -15.80 7.54
CA LEU A 209 12.80 -16.05 6.86
C LEU A 209 13.60 -14.79 6.52
N ILE A 210 13.14 -13.62 6.96
CA ILE A 210 13.80 -12.35 6.70
C ILE A 210 14.98 -12.17 7.65
N ILE A 211 16.18 -12.27 7.08
CA ILE A 211 17.45 -12.04 7.76
C ILE A 211 18.35 -11.14 6.90
N LYS A 212 19.38 -10.56 7.51
CA LYS A 212 20.40 -9.80 6.79
C LYS A 212 21.05 -10.66 5.70
N GLY A 213 21.10 -10.14 4.47
CA GLY A 213 21.60 -10.85 3.28
C GLY A 213 20.50 -11.35 2.35
N ASN A 214 19.22 -11.41 2.78
CA ASN A 214 18.12 -11.94 1.98
C ASN A 214 16.99 -10.93 1.70
N TYR A 215 17.01 -9.74 2.31
CA TYR A 215 15.90 -8.78 2.22
C TYR A 215 16.22 -7.52 1.41
N GLU A 216 17.45 -7.37 0.94
CA GLU A 216 17.97 -6.12 0.40
C GLU A 216 17.20 -5.61 -0.83
N LEU A 217 16.61 -6.53 -1.62
CA LEU A 217 15.79 -6.13 -2.78
C LEU A 217 14.54 -5.34 -2.37
N VAL A 218 14.05 -5.52 -1.14
CA VAL A 218 12.87 -4.76 -0.65
C VAL A 218 13.19 -3.26 -0.56
N TRP A 219 14.46 -2.87 -0.38
CA TRP A 219 14.89 -1.48 -0.39
C TRP A 219 14.61 -0.75 -1.71
N LEU A 220 14.45 -1.50 -2.81
CA LEU A 220 14.04 -0.93 -4.10
C LEU A 220 12.66 -0.26 -4.02
N VAL A 221 11.85 -0.65 -3.05
CA VAL A 221 10.54 -0.01 -2.80
C VAL A 221 10.70 1.47 -2.46
N VAL A 222 11.73 1.85 -1.70
CA VAL A 222 11.93 3.24 -1.23
C VAL A 222 12.08 4.22 -2.40
N PRO A 223 13.06 4.06 -3.32
CA PRO A 223 13.17 4.97 -4.46
C PRO A 223 11.95 4.93 -5.37
N LEU A 224 11.30 3.77 -5.54
CA LEU A 224 10.09 3.66 -6.37
C LEU A 224 8.91 4.43 -5.76
N VAL A 225 8.74 4.41 -4.45
CA VAL A 225 7.72 5.21 -3.75
C VAL A 225 8.02 6.70 -3.86
N ILE A 226 9.28 7.11 -3.78
CA ILE A 226 9.69 8.52 -3.99
C ILE A 226 9.34 8.95 -5.42
N ILE A 227 9.65 8.13 -6.43
CA ILE A 227 9.27 8.39 -7.82
C ILE A 227 7.75 8.47 -7.95
N ALA A 228 7.00 7.55 -7.34
CA ALA A 228 5.54 7.58 -7.32
C ALA A 228 4.99 8.89 -6.73
N PHE A 229 5.63 9.42 -5.69
CA PHE A 229 5.27 10.69 -5.07
C PHE A 229 5.49 11.88 -6.03
N ILE A 230 6.61 11.89 -6.75
CA ILE A 230 6.91 12.93 -7.76
C ILE A 230 5.86 12.91 -8.88
N PHE A 231 5.49 11.72 -9.34
CA PHE A 231 4.51 11.54 -10.41
C PHE A 231 3.03 11.56 -9.96
N ALA A 232 2.75 11.74 -8.67
CA ALA A 232 1.40 11.67 -8.09
C ALA A 232 0.38 12.61 -8.78
N ASN A 233 0.80 13.81 -9.21
CA ASN A 233 -0.07 14.73 -9.93
C ASN A 233 -0.48 14.20 -11.31
N TYR A 234 0.45 13.58 -12.03
CA TYR A 234 0.18 12.98 -13.35
C TYR A 234 -0.79 11.80 -13.22
N PHE A 235 -0.65 10.99 -12.17
CA PHE A 235 -1.57 9.90 -11.89
C PHE A 235 -2.98 10.41 -11.56
N ASN A 236 -3.10 11.52 -10.84
CA ASN A 236 -4.40 12.17 -10.60
C ASN A 236 -5.08 12.61 -11.89
N ILE A 237 -4.33 13.24 -12.81
CA ILE A 237 -4.85 13.72 -14.09
C ILE A 237 -5.33 12.54 -14.96
N VAL A 238 -4.51 11.48 -15.03
CA VAL A 238 -4.85 10.27 -15.81
C VAL A 238 -6.06 9.55 -15.22
N GLY A 239 -6.20 9.54 -13.90
CA GLY A 239 -7.33 8.95 -13.19
C GLY A 239 -8.67 9.65 -13.42
N ILE A 240 -8.70 10.85 -14.01
CA ILE A 240 -9.94 11.53 -14.40
C ILE A 240 -10.44 11.03 -15.75
N GLY A 241 -9.54 10.53 -16.59
CA GLY A 241 -9.87 9.95 -17.88
C GLY A 241 -8.99 10.42 -19.03
N LYS A 242 -9.07 9.68 -20.14
CA LYS A 242 -8.21 9.87 -21.30
C LYS A 242 -8.40 11.23 -21.98
N ASP A 243 -9.65 11.65 -22.17
CA ASP A 243 -9.96 12.91 -22.89
C ASP A 243 -9.55 14.14 -22.06
N PHE A 244 -9.77 14.09 -20.75
CA PHE A 244 -9.34 15.12 -19.82
C PHE A 244 -7.82 15.26 -19.78
N SER A 245 -7.10 14.14 -19.71
CA SER A 245 -5.63 14.12 -19.73
C SER A 245 -5.06 14.74 -21.01
N LYS A 246 -5.67 14.43 -22.15
CA LYS A 246 -5.26 14.95 -23.45
C LYS A 246 -5.45 16.47 -23.56
N ASN A 247 -6.57 16.98 -23.03
CA ASN A 247 -6.86 18.42 -23.00
C ASN A 247 -5.87 19.20 -22.12
N LEU A 248 -5.30 18.56 -21.10
CA LEU A 248 -4.25 19.13 -20.26
C LEU A 248 -2.82 18.90 -20.80
N GLY A 249 -2.67 18.36 -22.02
CA GLY A 249 -1.38 18.11 -22.65
C GLY A 249 -0.62 16.92 -22.05
N VAL A 250 -1.27 16.07 -21.23
CA VAL A 250 -0.64 14.90 -20.60
C VAL A 250 -0.78 13.69 -21.51
N ASN A 251 0.35 13.02 -21.79
CA ASN A 251 0.34 11.77 -22.54
C ASN A 251 -0.20 10.62 -21.69
N TYR A 252 -1.51 10.35 -21.82
CA TYR A 252 -2.22 9.30 -21.09
C TYR A 252 -1.53 7.93 -21.15
N LYS A 253 -1.10 7.49 -22.36
CA LYS A 253 -0.48 6.17 -22.53
C LYS A 253 0.85 6.04 -21.81
N LEU A 254 1.68 7.08 -21.86
CA LEU A 254 2.98 7.09 -21.21
C LEU A 254 2.85 7.08 -19.68
N VAL A 255 1.96 7.90 -19.12
CA VAL A 255 1.75 7.96 -17.68
C VAL A 255 1.12 6.65 -17.15
N LEU A 256 0.18 6.06 -17.91
CA LEU A 256 -0.39 4.75 -17.59
C LEU A 256 0.71 3.68 -17.57
N PHE A 257 1.56 3.62 -18.61
CA PHE A 257 2.65 2.67 -18.70
C PHE A 257 3.65 2.84 -17.54
N LEU A 258 4.09 4.06 -17.26
CA LEU A 258 5.03 4.35 -16.17
C LEU A 258 4.44 3.99 -14.81
N GLY A 259 3.19 4.37 -14.54
CA GLY A 259 2.57 4.10 -13.25
C GLY A 259 2.34 2.61 -13.00
N LEU A 260 1.89 1.86 -14.01
CA LEU A 260 1.74 0.41 -13.90
C LEU A 260 3.11 -0.30 -13.78
N THR A 261 4.16 0.21 -14.45
CA THR A 261 5.53 -0.30 -14.30
C THR A 261 6.05 -0.07 -12.89
N ILE A 262 5.88 1.13 -12.31
CA ILE A 262 6.27 1.43 -10.94
C ILE A 262 5.54 0.51 -9.96
N ALA A 263 4.21 0.36 -10.11
CA ALA A 263 3.42 -0.52 -9.26
C ALA A 263 3.87 -1.98 -9.36
N SER A 264 4.19 -2.47 -10.57
CA SER A 264 4.68 -3.84 -10.77
C SER A 264 6.08 -4.06 -10.18
N MET A 265 6.98 -3.10 -10.32
CA MET A 265 8.32 -3.18 -9.73
C MET A 265 8.26 -3.22 -8.20
N ILE A 266 7.40 -2.39 -7.58
CA ILE A 266 7.17 -2.43 -6.12
C ILE A 266 6.63 -3.81 -5.73
N THR A 267 5.60 -4.29 -6.41
CA THR A 267 4.98 -5.58 -6.10
C THR A 267 5.95 -6.73 -6.30
N ALA A 268 6.72 -6.73 -7.39
CA ALA A 268 7.73 -7.74 -7.65
C ALA A 268 8.81 -7.78 -6.55
N SER A 269 9.30 -6.61 -6.11
CA SER A 269 10.30 -6.51 -5.03
C SER A 269 9.77 -7.12 -3.73
N VAL A 270 8.51 -6.89 -3.39
CA VAL A 270 7.87 -7.44 -2.19
C VAL A 270 7.63 -8.94 -2.32
N VAL A 271 6.96 -9.35 -3.40
CA VAL A 271 6.50 -10.74 -3.57
C VAL A 271 7.67 -11.72 -3.69
N THR A 272 8.76 -11.33 -4.31
CA THR A 272 9.93 -12.21 -4.47
C THR A 272 10.69 -12.45 -3.17
N ILE A 273 10.58 -11.57 -2.18
CA ILE A 273 11.30 -11.67 -0.90
C ILE A 273 10.39 -12.14 0.22
N VAL A 274 9.20 -11.55 0.32
CA VAL A 274 8.26 -11.81 1.43
C VAL A 274 7.22 -12.87 1.07
N GLY A 275 6.99 -13.09 -0.22
CA GLY A 275 5.88 -13.88 -0.72
C GLY A 275 4.64 -13.05 -1.02
N GLN A 276 3.55 -13.74 -1.33
CA GLN A 276 2.29 -13.10 -1.67
C GLN A 276 1.61 -12.56 -0.42
N ILE A 277 1.18 -11.31 -0.45
CA ILE A 277 0.34 -10.70 0.59
C ILE A 277 -0.86 -10.04 -0.10
N SER A 278 -2.04 -10.58 0.16
CA SER A 278 -3.28 -10.10 -0.44
C SER A 278 -3.87 -8.91 0.32
N TYR A 279 -4.84 -8.24 -0.27
CA TYR A 279 -5.70 -7.20 0.33
C TYR A 279 -5.05 -5.85 0.70
N ILE A 280 -3.76 -5.73 1.02
CA ILE A 280 -3.13 -4.46 1.46
C ILE A 280 -3.38 -3.35 0.44
N GLY A 281 -3.02 -3.58 -0.82
CA GLY A 281 -3.19 -2.61 -1.91
C GLY A 281 -4.65 -2.31 -2.28
N LEU A 282 -5.59 -3.14 -1.80
CA LEU A 282 -7.01 -2.92 -2.01
C LEU A 282 -7.62 -2.08 -0.87
N ILE A 283 -7.36 -2.47 0.37
CA ILE A 283 -8.08 -1.97 1.55
C ILE A 283 -7.51 -0.64 2.03
N VAL A 284 -6.19 -0.55 2.16
CA VAL A 284 -5.53 0.62 2.73
C VAL A 284 -5.84 1.91 1.97
N PRO A 285 -5.71 1.98 0.63
CA PRO A 285 -6.06 3.18 -0.11
C PRO A 285 -7.55 3.55 0.00
N ASN A 286 -8.43 2.54 0.03
CA ASN A 286 -9.86 2.76 0.17
C ASN A 286 -10.24 3.33 1.55
N ILE A 287 -9.60 2.87 2.63
CA ILE A 287 -9.80 3.42 3.98
C ILE A 287 -9.37 4.88 4.01
N VAL A 288 -8.17 5.20 3.54
CA VAL A 288 -7.67 6.59 3.52
C VAL A 288 -8.58 7.49 2.68
N ALA A 289 -9.06 7.00 1.52
CA ALA A 289 -9.98 7.72 0.67
C ALA A 289 -11.32 8.03 1.35
N MET A 290 -11.79 7.21 2.30
CA MET A 290 -13.00 7.49 3.08
C MET A 290 -12.84 8.70 4.01
N PHE A 291 -11.62 8.98 4.49
CA PHE A 291 -11.34 10.10 5.40
C PHE A 291 -10.87 11.38 4.68
N LYS A 292 -10.04 11.25 3.65
CA LYS A 292 -9.39 12.41 2.97
C LYS A 292 -9.83 12.61 1.52
N GLY A 293 -10.65 11.70 0.97
CA GLY A 293 -11.05 11.73 -0.44
C GLY A 293 -10.02 11.12 -1.38
N ASP A 294 -10.21 11.28 -2.69
CA ASP A 294 -9.56 10.48 -3.74
C ASP A 294 -8.31 11.14 -4.37
N LYS A 295 -7.83 12.28 -3.86
CA LYS A 295 -6.67 12.98 -4.42
C LYS A 295 -5.37 12.33 -3.98
N ILE A 296 -4.62 11.66 -4.88
CA ILE A 296 -3.37 10.95 -4.57
C ILE A 296 -2.37 11.81 -3.79
N LYS A 297 -2.08 13.03 -4.24
CA LYS A 297 -1.10 13.91 -3.58
C LYS A 297 -1.42 14.18 -2.12
N GLY A 298 -2.72 14.19 -1.75
CA GLY A 298 -3.15 14.43 -0.36
C GLY A 298 -3.26 13.18 0.48
N THR A 299 -3.28 11.99 -0.13
CA THR A 299 -3.54 10.71 0.54
C THR A 299 -2.37 9.74 0.48
N LEU A 300 -1.36 9.99 -0.38
CA LEU A 300 -0.27 9.04 -0.60
C LEU A 300 0.53 8.78 0.68
N VAL A 301 0.89 9.83 1.43
CA VAL A 301 1.64 9.69 2.70
C VAL A 301 0.81 8.92 3.73
N ASP A 302 -0.48 9.26 3.88
CA ASP A 302 -1.35 8.55 4.83
C ASP A 302 -1.58 7.10 4.42
N THR A 303 -1.67 6.84 3.11
CA THR A 303 -1.76 5.48 2.57
C THR A 303 -0.50 4.67 2.88
N ALA A 304 0.68 5.27 2.70
CA ALA A 304 1.96 4.64 3.04
C ALA A 304 2.06 4.33 4.54
N LEU A 305 1.73 5.30 5.40
CA LEU A 305 1.78 5.14 6.86
C LEU A 305 0.76 4.11 7.36
N LEU A 306 -0.48 4.17 6.87
CA LEU A 306 -1.51 3.20 7.25
C LEU A 306 -1.17 1.80 6.75
N GLY A 307 -0.59 1.67 5.54
CA GLY A 307 -0.13 0.39 5.01
C GLY A 307 0.97 -0.24 5.85
N ALA A 308 1.99 0.54 6.22
CA ALA A 308 3.05 0.09 7.12
C ALA A 308 2.50 -0.32 8.49
N LEU A 309 1.63 0.51 9.08
CA LEU A 309 1.00 0.24 10.37
C LEU A 309 0.14 -1.03 10.34
N PHE A 310 -0.66 -1.22 9.30
CA PHE A 310 -1.52 -2.39 9.14
C PHE A 310 -0.72 -3.69 9.06
N VAL A 311 0.32 -3.74 8.20
CA VAL A 311 1.17 -4.92 8.07
C VAL A 311 1.93 -5.20 9.38
N LEU A 312 2.41 -4.16 10.05
CA LEU A 312 3.13 -4.28 11.32
C LEU A 312 2.22 -4.86 12.43
N ILE A 313 0.98 -4.39 12.54
CA ILE A 313 0.00 -4.94 13.49
C ILE A 313 -0.28 -6.41 13.17
N CYS A 314 -0.51 -6.74 11.90
CA CYS A 314 -0.74 -8.11 11.46
C CYS A 314 0.46 -9.02 11.75
N ASP A 315 1.71 -8.53 11.60
CA ASP A 315 2.92 -9.29 11.91
C ASP A 315 3.07 -9.54 13.42
N VAL A 316 2.78 -8.53 14.26
CA VAL A 316 2.78 -8.72 15.72
C VAL A 316 1.74 -9.77 16.13
N ILE A 317 0.54 -9.74 15.55
CA ILE A 317 -0.50 -10.75 15.81
C ILE A 317 -0.01 -12.13 15.34
N ALA A 318 0.56 -12.24 14.13
CA ALA A 318 1.05 -13.51 13.57
C ALA A 318 2.10 -14.20 14.47
N ARG A 319 2.91 -13.41 15.18
CA ARG A 319 3.92 -13.91 16.13
C ARG A 319 3.37 -14.23 17.50
N SER A 320 2.25 -13.61 17.89
CA SER A 320 1.72 -13.69 19.26
C SER A 320 0.66 -14.77 19.45
N VAL A 321 -0.02 -15.23 18.38
CA VAL A 321 -1.21 -16.11 18.48
C VAL A 321 -0.85 -17.55 18.89
N ILE A 322 0.24 -18.13 18.38
CA ILE A 322 0.60 -19.55 18.61
C ILE A 322 2.09 -19.65 18.97
N MET A 323 2.53 -18.95 20.01
CA MET A 323 3.93 -19.08 20.46
C MET A 323 4.25 -20.54 20.87
N PRO A 324 5.45 -21.07 20.51
CA PRO A 324 6.60 -20.43 19.87
C PRO A 324 6.58 -20.45 18.33
N TYR A 325 5.50 -20.89 17.71
CA TYR A 325 5.38 -20.94 16.24
C TYR A 325 4.89 -19.62 15.68
N GLU A 326 5.34 -19.29 14.46
CA GLU A 326 4.89 -18.09 13.74
C GLU A 326 3.91 -18.48 12.62
N LEU A 327 2.79 -17.77 12.56
CA LEU A 327 1.83 -17.93 11.46
C LEU A 327 2.30 -17.14 10.22
N PRO A 328 2.05 -17.65 9.00
CA PRO A 328 2.24 -16.87 7.79
C PRO A 328 1.42 -15.58 7.85
N ILE A 329 2.06 -14.45 7.51
CA ILE A 329 1.39 -13.13 7.52
C ILE A 329 0.23 -13.07 6.53
N GLU A 330 0.31 -13.80 5.42
CA GLU A 330 -0.76 -13.88 4.41
C GLU A 330 -2.08 -14.35 5.02
N LEU A 331 -2.03 -15.31 5.96
CA LEU A 331 -3.22 -15.84 6.63
C LEU A 331 -3.87 -14.76 7.50
N ILE A 332 -3.09 -14.06 8.32
CA ILE A 332 -3.60 -13.01 9.22
C ILE A 332 -4.15 -11.83 8.42
N VAL A 333 -3.40 -11.36 7.42
CA VAL A 333 -3.85 -10.27 6.53
C VAL A 333 -5.07 -10.71 5.73
N GLY A 334 -5.14 -11.97 5.30
CA GLY A 334 -6.28 -12.53 4.59
C GLY A 334 -7.56 -12.48 5.43
N ILE A 335 -7.51 -12.92 6.68
CA ILE A 335 -8.65 -12.89 7.59
C ILE A 335 -9.07 -11.46 7.93
N ILE A 336 -8.15 -10.66 8.48
CA ILE A 336 -8.45 -9.29 8.91
C ILE A 336 -8.87 -8.44 7.70
N GLY A 337 -8.14 -8.58 6.59
CA GLY A 337 -8.42 -7.86 5.37
C GLY A 337 -9.80 -8.18 4.78
N SER A 338 -10.18 -9.44 4.69
CA SER A 338 -11.50 -9.80 4.17
C SER A 338 -12.64 -9.25 5.03
N VAL A 339 -12.54 -9.32 6.35
CA VAL A 339 -13.53 -8.74 7.27
C VAL A 339 -13.61 -7.21 7.10
N MET A 340 -12.45 -6.53 7.04
CA MET A 340 -12.41 -5.08 6.82
C MET A 340 -13.00 -4.69 5.46
N PHE A 341 -12.73 -5.45 4.42
CA PHE A 341 -13.25 -5.20 3.08
C PHE A 341 -14.79 -5.34 3.03
N ILE A 342 -15.32 -6.42 3.59
CA ILE A 342 -16.77 -6.66 3.66
C ILE A 342 -17.46 -5.54 4.46
N SER A 343 -16.91 -5.18 5.63
CA SER A 343 -17.47 -4.12 6.47
C SER A 343 -17.48 -2.76 5.75
N MET A 344 -16.42 -2.44 5.01
CA MET A 344 -16.33 -1.24 4.19
C MET A 344 -17.38 -1.23 3.06
N LEU A 345 -17.59 -2.38 2.42
CA LEU A 345 -18.59 -2.52 1.35
C LEU A 345 -20.00 -2.30 1.87
N ILE A 346 -20.35 -2.93 3.01
CA ILE A 346 -21.65 -2.75 3.67
C ILE A 346 -21.86 -1.28 4.07
N TYR A 347 -20.85 -0.64 4.62
CA TYR A 347 -20.92 0.77 4.99
C TYR A 347 -21.20 1.67 3.79
N LYS A 348 -20.51 1.47 2.65
CA LYS A 348 -20.76 2.23 1.40
C LYS A 348 -22.16 2.01 0.85
N LEU A 349 -22.66 0.77 0.84
CA LEU A 349 -24.01 0.44 0.39
C LEU A 349 -25.09 1.12 1.25
N ASN A 350 -24.93 1.11 2.55
CA ASN A 350 -25.89 1.74 3.47
C ASN A 350 -25.90 3.27 3.34
N ARG A 351 -24.74 3.88 3.09
CA ARG A 351 -24.64 5.34 2.86
C ARG A 351 -25.27 5.75 1.53
N GLY A 352 -25.13 4.94 0.48
CA GLY A 352 -25.79 5.13 -0.81
C GLY A 352 -27.34 5.09 -0.68
N LYS A 353 -27.87 4.12 0.07
CA LYS A 353 -29.33 4.02 0.32
C LYS A 353 -29.90 5.21 1.09
N LYS A 354 -29.14 5.76 2.06
CA LYS A 354 -29.58 6.99 2.79
C LYS A 354 -29.59 8.22 1.89
N GLY A 355 -28.64 8.38 0.99
CA GLY A 355 -28.60 9.48 0.02
C GLY A 355 -29.80 9.47 -0.94
N ILE A 356 -30.16 8.29 -1.45
CA ILE A 356 -31.33 8.12 -2.35
C ILE A 356 -32.65 8.40 -1.60
N ARG A 357 -32.78 8.00 -0.34
CA ARG A 357 -33.98 8.31 0.47
C ARG A 357 -34.15 9.81 0.74
N LEU A 358 -33.04 10.51 1.03
CA LEU A 358 -33.07 11.98 1.26
C LEU A 358 -33.34 12.76 -0.03
N GLY A 359 -32.88 12.27 -1.19
CA GLY A 359 -33.21 12.86 -2.50
C GLY A 359 -34.71 12.74 -2.83
N LYS A 360 -35.29 11.55 -2.62
CA LYS A 360 -36.75 11.35 -2.84
C LYS A 360 -37.64 12.17 -1.92
N VAL A 361 -37.23 12.47 -0.69
CA VAL A 361 -37.98 13.32 0.24
C VAL A 361 -37.92 14.78 -0.19
N LYS A 362 -36.83 15.26 -0.79
CA LYS A 362 -36.74 16.64 -1.33
C LYS A 362 -37.53 16.83 -2.62
N GLU A 363 -37.61 15.86 -3.51
CA GLU A 363 -38.44 15.96 -4.73
C GLU A 363 -39.95 15.89 -4.42
N GLY A 364 -40.36 15.13 -3.41
CA GLY A 364 -41.77 15.07 -2.98
C GLY A 364 -42.27 16.35 -2.29
N SER A 365 -41.39 17.23 -1.80
CA SER A 365 -41.74 18.50 -1.14
C SER A 365 -41.83 19.68 -2.10
N CYS A 366 -41.36 19.56 -3.34
CA CYS A 366 -41.46 20.62 -4.35
C CYS A 366 -42.69 20.52 -5.29
N CYS A 367 -43.50 19.45 -5.22
CA CYS A 367 -44.70 19.29 -6.03
C CYS A 367 -46.01 19.50 -5.26
N GLY A 368 -45.95 20.15 -4.10
CA GLY A 368 -47.12 20.42 -3.24
C GLY A 368 -47.24 21.88 -2.84
N SER A 369 -47.21 22.81 -3.83
CA SER A 369 -47.60 24.20 -3.62
C SER A 369 -48.13 24.80 -4.93
#